data_2d82bbe0d84918dad4fe990e51065f07
#
_entry.id   2d82bbe0d84918dad4fe990e51065f07
#
_cell.length_a   1.000
_cell.length_b   1.000
_cell.length_c   1.000
_cell.angle_alpha   90.00
_cell.angle_beta   90.00
_cell.angle_gamma   90.00
#
_symmetry.space_group_name_H-M   'P 1'
#
loop_
_entity.id
_entity.type
_entity.pdbx_description
1 polymer ?
#
loop_
_entity_poly.entity_id
_entity_poly.type
_entity_poly.pdbx_seq_one_letter_code
_entity_poly.pdbx_strand_id
1 'polypeptide(L)'
;MSASSEISDAVARLDELTRRLRAECPWDREQDERSIVPHTVEEAYELADAAYSGDDAKLLDELGDVLFQVHFLALLLEERGAGDLAAVAEHCRQKLIRRHPHVFAGAEAADAGAVLRNWDAIKQGEDGRERGIFGEVPENLPAPLYARKVLRRADSAGHAVAAPEPIEQVRLEADRVAAAGGQEERFHAVGELLFASVAEARRLKVDPELALRAAADRYRARVEATA
;
A
#
# COMPACT_ATOMS: atom_id res chain seq x y z
N MET A 1 -31.16 18.33 0.97
CA MET A 1 -30.50 17.18 1.67
C MET A 1 -29.10 17.64 2.05
N SER A 2 -28.55 17.23 3.16
CA SER A 2 -27.17 17.58 3.49
C SER A 2 -26.20 16.65 2.72
N ALA A 3 -24.98 17.12 2.42
CA ALA A 3 -23.96 16.31 1.75
C ALA A 3 -23.71 14.97 2.48
N SER A 4 -23.88 14.94 3.80
CA SER A 4 -23.78 13.72 4.61
C SER A 4 -24.88 12.71 4.32
N SER A 5 -26.13 13.15 4.05
CA SER A 5 -27.22 12.23 3.70
C SER A 5 -27.05 11.64 2.30
N GLU A 6 -26.54 12.44 1.36
CA GLU A 6 -26.30 11.99 -0.03
C GLU A 6 -25.21 10.91 -0.09
N ILE A 7 -24.13 11.07 0.69
CA ILE A 7 -23.07 10.07 0.80
C ILE A 7 -23.61 8.77 1.43
N SER A 8 -24.36 8.88 2.54
CA SER A 8 -24.93 7.71 3.21
C SER A 8 -25.87 6.94 2.29
N ASP A 9 -26.72 7.64 1.55
CA ASP A 9 -27.68 7.04 0.62
C ASP A 9 -26.97 6.37 -0.58
N ALA A 10 -25.88 6.96 -1.09
CA ALA A 10 -25.11 6.38 -2.17
C ALA A 10 -24.39 5.11 -1.75
N VAL A 11 -23.75 5.11 -0.58
CA VAL A 11 -23.07 3.93 -0.02
C VAL A 11 -24.07 2.81 0.30
N ALA A 12 -25.24 3.15 0.85
CA ALA A 12 -26.30 2.17 1.11
C ALA A 12 -26.81 1.51 -0.18
N ARG A 13 -27.03 2.29 -1.25
CA ARG A 13 -27.42 1.73 -2.57
C ARG A 13 -26.35 0.79 -3.16
N LEU A 14 -25.08 1.08 -2.96
CA LEU A 14 -24.02 0.19 -3.40
C LEU A 14 -24.02 -1.11 -2.59
N ASP A 15 -24.23 -1.04 -1.27
CA ASP A 15 -24.36 -2.22 -0.42
C ASP A 15 -25.55 -3.11 -0.84
N GLU A 16 -26.73 -2.51 -1.09
CA GLU A 16 -27.90 -3.22 -1.60
C GLU A 16 -27.63 -3.90 -2.94
N LEU A 17 -26.94 -3.21 -3.86
CA LEU A 17 -26.53 -3.76 -5.14
C LEU A 17 -25.59 -4.95 -4.96
N THR A 18 -24.58 -4.83 -4.12
CA THR A 18 -23.61 -5.90 -3.82
C THR A 18 -24.32 -7.15 -3.29
N ARG A 19 -25.26 -6.99 -2.33
CA ARG A 19 -26.07 -8.09 -1.81
C ARG A 19 -26.94 -8.77 -2.88
N ARG A 20 -27.50 -7.97 -3.79
CA ARG A 20 -28.28 -8.48 -4.90
C ARG A 20 -27.42 -9.27 -5.89
N LEU A 21 -26.24 -8.77 -6.24
CA LEU A 21 -25.26 -9.50 -7.08
C LEU A 21 -24.88 -10.82 -6.41
N ARG A 22 -24.55 -10.80 -5.13
CA ARG A 22 -24.24 -12.02 -4.36
C ARG A 22 -25.36 -13.05 -4.40
N ALA A 23 -26.62 -12.62 -4.38
CA ALA A 23 -27.78 -13.52 -4.40
C ALA A 23 -28.17 -14.01 -5.80
N GLU A 24 -28.02 -13.17 -6.84
CA GLU A 24 -28.61 -13.42 -8.16
C GLU A 24 -27.55 -13.77 -9.22
N CYS A 25 -26.33 -13.23 -9.15
CA CYS A 25 -25.28 -13.47 -10.14
C CYS A 25 -24.61 -14.85 -9.88
N PRO A 26 -24.56 -15.74 -10.88
CA PRO A 26 -23.92 -17.06 -10.71
C PRO A 26 -22.45 -16.97 -10.34
N TRP A 27 -21.72 -15.99 -10.88
CA TRP A 27 -20.31 -15.81 -10.60
C TRP A 27 -20.07 -15.32 -9.19
N ASP A 28 -20.79 -14.26 -8.75
CA ASP A 28 -20.64 -13.69 -7.41
C ASP A 28 -21.00 -14.69 -6.30
N ARG A 29 -21.96 -15.59 -6.53
CA ARG A 29 -22.35 -16.64 -5.57
C ARG A 29 -21.25 -17.65 -5.29
N GLU A 30 -20.36 -17.87 -6.23
CA GLU A 30 -19.27 -18.85 -6.10
C GLU A 30 -18.01 -18.25 -5.45
N GLN A 31 -17.95 -16.92 -5.29
CA GLN A 31 -16.76 -16.28 -4.76
C GLN A 31 -16.60 -16.45 -3.25
N ASP A 32 -15.35 -16.55 -2.82
CA ASP A 32 -14.92 -16.47 -1.43
C ASP A 32 -13.83 -15.40 -1.29
N GLU A 33 -13.30 -15.19 -0.09
CA GLU A 33 -12.27 -14.19 0.14
C GLU A 33 -10.99 -14.44 -0.65
N ARG A 34 -10.66 -15.71 -0.89
CA ARG A 34 -9.43 -16.09 -1.62
C ARG A 34 -9.57 -15.86 -3.10
N SER A 35 -10.77 -16.04 -3.65
CA SER A 35 -11.03 -15.78 -5.07
C SER A 35 -11.17 -14.29 -5.37
N ILE A 36 -11.64 -13.47 -4.43
CA ILE A 36 -11.84 -12.02 -4.60
C ILE A 36 -10.57 -11.20 -4.34
N VAL A 37 -9.72 -11.59 -3.39
CA VAL A 37 -8.50 -10.83 -3.06
C VAL A 37 -7.56 -10.59 -4.25
N PRO A 38 -7.35 -11.54 -5.21
CA PRO A 38 -6.59 -11.25 -6.42
C PRO A 38 -7.13 -10.05 -7.21
N HIS A 39 -8.45 -9.94 -7.40
CA HIS A 39 -9.08 -8.79 -8.06
C HIS A 39 -8.86 -7.50 -7.26
N THR A 40 -9.00 -7.55 -5.92
CA THR A 40 -8.71 -6.39 -5.08
C THR A 40 -7.27 -5.88 -5.25
N VAL A 41 -6.30 -6.77 -5.50
CA VAL A 41 -4.91 -6.39 -5.78
C VAL A 41 -4.78 -5.75 -7.17
N GLU A 42 -5.49 -6.29 -8.17
CA GLU A 42 -5.55 -5.72 -9.53
C GLU A 42 -6.12 -4.31 -9.48
N GLU A 43 -7.31 -4.11 -8.87
CA GLU A 43 -7.94 -2.79 -8.72
C GLU A 43 -7.05 -1.81 -7.95
N ALA A 44 -6.29 -2.26 -6.95
CA ALA A 44 -5.36 -1.40 -6.24
C ALA A 44 -4.21 -0.89 -7.13
N TYR A 45 -3.75 -1.69 -8.09
CA TYR A 45 -2.75 -1.25 -9.07
C TYR A 45 -3.35 -0.36 -10.14
N GLU A 46 -4.57 -0.63 -10.61
CA GLU A 46 -5.28 0.19 -11.58
C GLU A 46 -5.60 1.57 -11.00
N LEU A 47 -6.05 1.61 -9.73
CA LEU A 47 -6.21 2.86 -8.97
C LEU A 47 -4.89 3.65 -8.86
N ALA A 48 -3.77 2.96 -8.63
CA ALA A 48 -2.48 3.63 -8.59
C ALA A 48 -2.11 4.25 -9.96
N ASP A 49 -2.31 3.52 -11.05
CA ASP A 49 -2.05 4.00 -12.41
C ASP A 49 -2.99 5.17 -12.76
N ALA A 50 -4.27 5.10 -12.39
CA ALA A 50 -5.23 6.19 -12.56
C ALA A 50 -4.79 7.46 -11.82
N ALA A 51 -4.35 7.33 -10.57
CA ALA A 51 -3.86 8.46 -9.77
C ALA A 51 -2.62 9.14 -10.39
N TYR A 52 -1.75 8.36 -11.05
CA TYR A 52 -0.55 8.91 -11.72
C TYR A 52 -0.85 9.46 -13.12
N SER A 53 -1.93 9.03 -13.77
CA SER A 53 -2.31 9.54 -15.10
C SER A 53 -2.81 10.98 -15.08
N GLY A 54 -3.34 11.45 -13.95
CA GLY A 54 -4.00 12.75 -13.83
C GLY A 54 -5.38 12.80 -14.50
N ASP A 55 -5.97 11.65 -14.81
CA ASP A 55 -7.31 11.51 -15.36
C ASP A 55 -8.33 11.27 -14.23
N ASP A 56 -9.08 12.31 -13.89
CA ASP A 56 -10.07 12.27 -12.81
C ASP A 56 -11.22 11.30 -13.10
N ALA A 57 -11.59 11.09 -14.36
CA ALA A 57 -12.64 10.14 -14.72
C ALA A 57 -12.20 8.70 -14.48
N LYS A 58 -10.96 8.38 -14.89
CA LYS A 58 -10.35 7.09 -14.59
C LYS A 58 -10.15 6.87 -13.09
N LEU A 59 -9.68 7.89 -12.37
CA LEU A 59 -9.53 7.81 -10.92
C LEU A 59 -10.86 7.55 -10.19
N LEU A 60 -11.95 8.15 -10.67
CA LEU A 60 -13.30 7.93 -10.13
C LEU A 60 -13.77 6.49 -10.35
N ASP A 61 -13.49 5.91 -11.52
CA ASP A 61 -13.83 4.55 -11.92
C ASP A 61 -13.12 3.55 -10.98
N GLU A 62 -11.80 3.62 -10.92
CA GLU A 62 -10.98 2.71 -10.10
C GLU A 62 -11.25 2.83 -8.58
N LEU A 63 -11.59 4.03 -8.10
CA LEU A 63 -12.07 4.21 -6.73
C LEU A 63 -13.38 3.47 -6.48
N GLY A 64 -14.26 3.42 -7.49
CA GLY A 64 -15.52 2.67 -7.46
C GLY A 64 -15.25 1.16 -7.33
N ASP A 65 -14.32 0.63 -8.12
CA ASP A 65 -13.98 -0.79 -8.13
C ASP A 65 -13.34 -1.23 -6.80
N VAL A 66 -12.40 -0.46 -6.28
CA VAL A 66 -11.83 -0.72 -4.93
C VAL A 66 -12.93 -0.63 -3.85
N LEU A 67 -13.85 0.31 -3.94
CA LEU A 67 -14.96 0.43 -2.99
C LEU A 67 -15.90 -0.80 -3.07
N PHE A 68 -16.21 -1.27 -4.28
CA PHE A 68 -16.99 -2.49 -4.48
C PHE A 68 -16.31 -3.71 -3.86
N GLN A 69 -14.99 -3.87 -4.05
CA GLN A 69 -14.22 -4.95 -3.42
C GLN A 69 -14.36 -4.93 -1.88
N VAL A 70 -14.32 -3.74 -1.27
CA VAL A 70 -14.50 -3.60 0.19
C VAL A 70 -15.91 -4.02 0.61
N HIS A 71 -16.96 -3.62 -0.13
CA HIS A 71 -18.34 -4.03 0.14
C HIS A 71 -18.51 -5.54 0.04
N PHE A 72 -17.98 -6.14 -1.03
CA PHE A 72 -18.10 -7.58 -1.27
C PHE A 72 -17.40 -8.40 -0.17
N LEU A 73 -16.16 -8.04 0.19
CA LEU A 73 -15.42 -8.70 1.28
C LEU A 73 -16.09 -8.51 2.64
N ALA A 74 -16.69 -7.34 2.90
CA ALA A 74 -17.46 -7.09 4.13
C ALA A 74 -18.73 -7.95 4.18
N LEU A 75 -19.39 -8.19 3.05
CA LEU A 75 -20.54 -9.08 2.96
C LEU A 75 -20.15 -10.54 3.23
N LEU A 76 -19.02 -11.01 2.67
CA LEU A 76 -18.49 -12.35 2.99
C LEU A 76 -18.15 -12.51 4.48
N LEU A 77 -17.66 -11.44 5.11
CA LEU A 77 -17.41 -11.42 6.56
C LEU A 77 -18.72 -11.53 7.36
N GLU A 78 -19.79 -10.85 6.91
CA GLU A 78 -21.14 -10.90 7.50
C GLU A 78 -21.75 -12.30 7.37
N GLU A 79 -21.65 -12.94 6.21
CA GLU A 79 -22.14 -14.32 5.99
C GLU A 79 -21.56 -15.33 6.99
N ARG A 80 -20.35 -15.06 7.50
CA ARG A 80 -19.69 -15.88 8.52
C ARG A 80 -19.97 -15.44 9.97
N GLY A 81 -20.73 -14.37 10.15
CA GLY A 81 -21.02 -13.81 11.48
C GLY A 81 -19.78 -13.18 12.16
N ALA A 82 -18.75 -12.76 11.40
CA ALA A 82 -17.50 -12.22 11.92
C ALA A 82 -17.44 -10.68 11.87
N GLY A 83 -18.46 -10.03 11.34
CA GLY A 83 -18.58 -8.57 11.22
C GLY A 83 -19.37 -8.21 9.97
N ASP A 84 -19.54 -6.94 9.73
CA ASP A 84 -20.22 -6.37 8.58
C ASP A 84 -19.52 -5.08 8.11
N LEU A 85 -20.04 -4.42 7.09
CA LEU A 85 -19.50 -3.17 6.56
C LEU A 85 -19.45 -2.07 7.63
N ALA A 86 -20.46 -2.00 8.51
CA ALA A 86 -20.50 -1.01 9.60
C ALA A 86 -19.39 -1.29 10.62
N ALA A 87 -19.18 -2.55 10.98
CA ALA A 87 -18.08 -2.95 11.86
C ALA A 87 -16.71 -2.67 11.24
N VAL A 88 -16.52 -2.91 9.94
CA VAL A 88 -15.29 -2.57 9.21
C VAL A 88 -15.02 -1.07 9.26
N ALA A 89 -16.03 -0.25 8.95
CA ALA A 89 -15.92 1.21 8.98
C ALA A 89 -15.61 1.74 10.38
N GLU A 90 -16.33 1.27 11.41
CA GLU A 90 -16.13 1.69 12.80
C GLU A 90 -14.76 1.24 13.34
N HIS A 91 -14.32 0.02 13.05
CA HIS A 91 -12.98 -0.45 13.41
C HIS A 91 -11.90 0.44 12.78
N CYS A 92 -12.05 0.78 11.50
CA CYS A 92 -11.12 1.69 10.82
C CYS A 92 -11.14 3.08 11.46
N ARG A 93 -12.31 3.65 11.74
CA ARG A 93 -12.49 4.95 12.39
C ARG A 93 -11.78 5.00 13.74
N GLN A 94 -12.01 4.02 14.60
CA GLN A 94 -11.39 3.95 15.93
C GLN A 94 -9.86 3.82 15.84
N LYS A 95 -9.39 2.99 14.93
CA LYS A 95 -7.95 2.83 14.66
C LYS A 95 -7.31 4.15 14.22
N LEU A 96 -7.95 4.89 13.32
CA LEU A 96 -7.45 6.18 12.84
C LEU A 96 -7.43 7.23 13.96
N ILE A 97 -8.49 7.36 14.77
CA ILE A 97 -8.54 8.26 15.91
C ILE A 97 -7.39 7.95 16.89
N ARG A 98 -7.22 6.69 17.25
CA ARG A 98 -6.18 6.23 18.18
C ARG A 98 -4.76 6.56 17.69
N ARG A 99 -4.54 6.45 16.37
CA ARG A 99 -3.23 6.69 15.75
C ARG A 99 -2.97 8.14 15.35
N HIS A 100 -3.92 9.06 15.57
CA HIS A 100 -3.76 10.50 15.33
C HIS A 100 -4.00 11.33 16.60
N PRO A 101 -3.25 11.08 17.69
CA PRO A 101 -3.47 11.81 18.94
C PRO A 101 -3.19 13.31 18.79
N HIS A 102 -2.39 13.73 17.81
CA HIS A 102 -2.15 15.13 17.49
C HIS A 102 -3.39 15.85 16.90
N VAL A 103 -4.39 15.10 16.40
CA VAL A 103 -5.66 15.65 15.92
C VAL A 103 -6.76 15.52 16.97
N PHE A 104 -6.81 14.39 17.68
CA PHE A 104 -7.95 14.01 18.52
C PHE A 104 -7.69 14.08 20.02
N ALA A 105 -6.43 14.16 20.47
CA ALA A 105 -6.07 14.08 21.88
C ALA A 105 -5.03 15.13 22.32
N GLY A 106 -4.80 16.18 21.54
CA GLY A 106 -3.94 17.31 21.91
C GLY A 106 -2.44 17.00 22.01
N ALA A 107 -1.98 15.86 21.46
CA ALA A 107 -0.56 15.59 21.37
C ALA A 107 0.10 16.50 20.32
N GLU A 108 1.34 16.89 20.54
CA GLU A 108 2.07 17.71 19.57
C GLU A 108 2.77 16.83 18.52
N ALA A 109 2.77 17.27 17.26
CA ALA A 109 3.57 16.72 16.18
C ALA A 109 4.14 17.88 15.37
N ALA A 110 5.45 18.07 15.44
CA ALA A 110 6.13 19.23 14.82
C ALA A 110 6.12 19.18 13.28
N ASP A 111 6.10 17.98 12.70
CA ASP A 111 6.14 17.75 11.25
C ASP A 111 5.56 16.37 10.87
N ALA A 112 5.43 16.14 9.58
CA ALA A 112 4.95 14.86 9.04
C ALA A 112 5.82 13.65 9.46
N GLY A 113 7.12 13.83 9.65
CA GLY A 113 8.02 12.78 10.14
C GLY A 113 7.72 12.42 11.59
N ALA A 114 7.42 13.39 12.45
CA ALA A 114 6.97 13.15 13.82
C ALA A 114 5.64 12.39 13.85
N VAL A 115 4.69 12.74 12.97
CA VAL A 115 3.43 12.01 12.82
C VAL A 115 3.68 10.54 12.48
N LEU A 116 4.56 10.25 11.51
CA LEU A 116 4.87 8.87 11.11
C LEU A 116 5.55 8.07 12.23
N ARG A 117 6.49 8.67 12.97
CA ARG A 117 7.14 8.02 14.11
C ARG A 117 6.12 7.68 15.21
N ASN A 118 5.27 8.64 15.57
CA ASN A 118 4.20 8.45 16.55
C ASN A 118 3.23 7.35 16.11
N TRP A 119 2.82 7.37 14.84
CA TRP A 119 1.98 6.32 14.25
C TRP A 119 2.59 4.92 14.38
N ASP A 120 3.88 4.77 14.03
CA ASP A 120 4.56 3.49 14.13
C ASP A 120 4.72 3.03 15.59
N ALA A 121 5.03 3.95 16.51
CA ALA A 121 5.12 3.65 17.93
C ALA A 121 3.77 3.19 18.51
N ILE A 122 2.68 3.90 18.22
CA ILE A 122 1.33 3.54 18.66
C ILE A 122 0.93 2.18 18.09
N LYS A 123 1.19 1.97 16.79
CA LYS A 123 0.88 0.69 16.12
C LYS A 123 1.63 -0.49 16.73
N GLN A 124 2.89 -0.32 17.13
CA GLN A 124 3.68 -1.38 17.80
C GLN A 124 3.18 -1.69 19.22
N GLY A 125 2.56 -0.72 19.89
CA GLY A 125 1.97 -0.90 21.22
C GLY A 125 0.58 -1.53 21.23
N GLU A 126 -0.05 -1.74 20.06
CA GLU A 126 -1.37 -2.37 19.96
C GLU A 126 -1.29 -3.87 20.27
N ASP A 127 -2.30 -4.40 21.00
CA ASP A 127 -2.39 -5.82 21.34
C ASP A 127 -2.45 -6.72 20.11
N GLY A 128 -1.82 -7.90 20.19
CA GLY A 128 -1.80 -8.88 19.09
C GLY A 128 -0.81 -8.55 17.96
N ARG A 129 0.06 -7.55 18.13
CA ARG A 129 1.10 -7.24 17.15
C ARG A 129 2.42 -7.91 17.47
N GLU A 130 3.14 -8.35 16.44
CA GLU A 130 4.52 -8.81 16.59
C GLU A 130 5.40 -7.69 17.13
N ARG A 131 6.16 -8.02 18.17
CA ARG A 131 7.12 -7.12 18.82
C ARG A 131 8.43 -7.13 18.05
N GLY A 132 9.07 -5.96 17.96
CA GLY A 132 10.40 -5.82 17.35
C GLY A 132 10.46 -4.59 16.44
N ILE A 133 11.68 -4.23 16.04
CA ILE A 133 11.96 -3.04 15.22
C ILE A 133 11.14 -3.05 13.93
N PHE A 134 11.06 -4.20 13.28
CA PHE A 134 10.37 -4.33 12.01
C PHE A 134 8.87 -4.64 12.19
N GLY A 135 8.45 -5.26 13.32
CA GLY A 135 7.07 -5.70 13.54
C GLY A 135 6.60 -6.61 12.40
N GLU A 136 5.31 -6.61 12.14
CA GLU A 136 4.74 -7.31 10.99
C GLU A 136 5.05 -6.55 9.68
N VAL A 137 6.13 -6.88 9.02
CA VAL A 137 6.33 -6.51 7.61
C VAL A 137 5.84 -7.70 6.79
N PRO A 138 4.75 -7.57 5.99
CA PRO A 138 4.27 -8.69 5.19
C PRO A 138 5.34 -9.17 4.21
N GLU A 139 5.67 -10.45 4.26
CA GLU A 139 6.72 -11.05 3.42
C GLU A 139 6.30 -11.17 1.95
N ASN A 140 5.00 -11.14 1.68
CA ASN A 140 4.42 -11.25 0.34
C ASN A 140 4.31 -9.91 -0.42
N LEU A 141 4.87 -8.83 0.11
CA LEU A 141 4.92 -7.55 -0.60
C LEU A 141 5.85 -7.65 -1.82
N PRO A 142 5.56 -6.93 -2.92
CA PRO A 142 6.54 -6.69 -3.98
C PRO A 142 7.86 -6.19 -3.40
N ALA A 143 9.00 -6.66 -3.94
CA ALA A 143 10.31 -6.41 -3.34
C ALA A 143 10.64 -4.92 -3.10
N PRO A 144 10.33 -3.98 -4.02
CA PRO A 144 10.52 -2.55 -3.77
C PRO A 144 9.70 -2.01 -2.60
N LEU A 145 8.44 -2.47 -2.45
CA LEU A 145 7.58 -2.08 -1.31
C LEU A 145 8.07 -2.69 0.00
N TYR A 146 8.53 -3.95 -0.03
CA TYR A 146 9.12 -4.63 1.13
C TYR A 146 10.34 -3.86 1.62
N ALA A 147 11.31 -3.59 0.74
CA ALA A 147 12.52 -2.84 1.06
C ALA A 147 12.22 -1.44 1.60
N ARG A 148 11.27 -0.70 0.96
CA ARG A 148 10.80 0.60 1.45
C ARG A 148 10.24 0.52 2.87
N LYS A 149 9.47 -0.54 3.16
CA LYS A 149 8.84 -0.72 4.48
C LYS A 149 9.88 -1.09 5.55
N VAL A 150 10.87 -1.92 5.22
CA VAL A 150 12.00 -2.24 6.09
C VAL A 150 12.79 -0.98 6.44
N LEU A 151 13.20 -0.19 5.45
CA LEU A 151 13.90 1.08 5.66
C LEU A 151 13.11 2.04 6.54
N ARG A 152 11.81 2.21 6.28
CA ARG A 152 10.95 3.07 7.07
C ARG A 152 10.89 2.63 8.54
N ARG A 153 10.80 1.33 8.78
CA ARG A 153 10.75 0.77 10.15
C ARG A 153 12.05 0.99 10.90
N ALA A 154 13.18 0.74 10.25
CA ALA A 154 14.50 1.00 10.82
C ALA A 154 14.64 2.48 11.25
N ASP A 155 14.27 3.41 10.38
CA ASP A 155 14.32 4.85 10.69
C ASP A 155 13.40 5.22 11.85
N SER A 156 12.16 4.73 11.86
CA SER A 156 11.19 5.02 12.93
C SER A 156 11.66 4.51 14.29
N ALA A 157 12.49 3.45 14.30
CA ALA A 157 13.10 2.87 15.50
C ALA A 157 14.46 3.51 15.88
N GLY A 158 14.88 4.56 15.16
CA GLY A 158 16.17 5.22 15.40
C GLY A 158 17.39 4.47 14.89
N HIS A 159 17.19 3.44 14.09
CA HIS A 159 18.26 2.65 13.45
C HIS A 159 18.53 3.12 11.99
N ALA A 160 18.41 4.43 11.74
CA ALA A 160 18.88 4.97 10.47
C ALA A 160 20.35 4.64 10.31
N VAL A 161 20.69 3.83 9.32
CA VAL A 161 22.10 3.51 9.04
C VAL A 161 22.76 4.82 8.61
N ALA A 162 23.79 5.23 9.36
CA ALA A 162 24.66 6.33 8.95
C ALA A 162 25.44 5.85 7.72
N ALA A 163 24.86 6.07 6.59
CA ALA A 163 25.41 5.74 5.27
C ALA A 163 25.77 7.04 4.55
N PRO A 164 26.62 6.99 3.52
CA PRO A 164 26.74 8.09 2.57
C PRO A 164 25.34 8.47 2.06
N GLU A 165 25.21 9.70 1.52
CA GLU A 165 23.95 10.11 0.88
C GLU A 165 23.45 8.98 -0.03
N PRO A 166 22.16 8.61 0.00
CA PRO A 166 21.66 7.44 -0.72
C PRO A 166 22.05 7.39 -2.21
N ILE A 167 22.16 8.54 -2.87
CA ILE A 167 22.62 8.61 -4.26
C ILE A 167 24.10 8.22 -4.42
N GLU A 168 24.94 8.51 -3.43
CA GLU A 168 26.35 8.09 -3.42
C GLU A 168 26.45 6.58 -3.20
N GLN A 169 25.57 6.04 -2.35
CA GLN A 169 25.48 4.60 -2.16
C GLN A 169 25.06 3.88 -3.45
N VAL A 170 24.09 4.42 -4.20
CA VAL A 170 23.70 3.87 -5.50
C VAL A 170 24.90 3.82 -6.46
N ARG A 171 25.73 4.87 -6.51
CA ARG A 171 26.94 4.88 -7.35
C ARG A 171 27.96 3.84 -6.92
N LEU A 172 28.22 3.75 -5.61
CA LEU A 172 29.13 2.77 -5.04
C LEU A 172 28.70 1.34 -5.35
N GLU A 173 27.41 1.03 -5.19
CA GLU A 173 26.91 -0.32 -5.48
C GLU A 173 26.90 -0.64 -6.99
N ALA A 174 26.68 0.36 -7.86
CA ALA A 174 26.83 0.18 -9.29
C ALA A 174 28.28 -0.19 -9.68
N ASP A 175 29.29 0.44 -9.06
CA ASP A 175 30.69 0.09 -9.27
C ASP A 175 30.99 -1.34 -8.76
N ARG A 176 30.42 -1.76 -7.65
CA ARG A 176 30.54 -3.13 -7.14
C ARG A 176 29.93 -4.16 -8.09
N VAL A 177 28.77 -3.87 -8.66
CA VAL A 177 28.15 -4.73 -9.68
C VAL A 177 29.08 -4.88 -10.90
N ALA A 178 29.72 -3.79 -11.35
CA ALA A 178 30.66 -3.82 -12.47
C ALA A 178 31.93 -4.64 -12.17
N ALA A 179 32.37 -4.66 -10.92
CA ALA A 179 33.57 -5.39 -10.49
C ALA A 179 33.30 -6.87 -10.13
N ALA A 180 32.05 -7.28 -9.95
CA ALA A 180 31.67 -8.61 -9.47
C ALA A 180 32.05 -9.72 -10.47
N GLY A 181 32.83 -10.71 -10.01
CA GLY A 181 33.40 -11.76 -10.87
C GLY A 181 32.51 -12.99 -11.06
N GLY A 182 31.87 -13.45 -9.99
CA GLY A 182 31.08 -14.68 -9.94
C GLY A 182 29.57 -14.43 -9.87
N GLN A 183 28.77 -15.46 -10.15
CA GLN A 183 27.30 -15.34 -10.14
C GLN A 183 26.75 -14.99 -8.74
N GLU A 184 27.28 -15.56 -7.69
CA GLU A 184 26.85 -15.27 -6.31
C GLU A 184 27.21 -13.83 -5.91
N GLU A 185 28.43 -13.39 -6.25
CA GLU A 185 28.86 -12.02 -5.99
C GLU A 185 28.00 -10.99 -6.76
N ARG A 186 27.67 -11.29 -8.01
CA ARG A 186 26.74 -10.46 -8.82
C ARG A 186 25.35 -10.42 -8.21
N PHE A 187 24.84 -11.56 -7.72
CA PHE A 187 23.54 -11.61 -7.08
C PHE A 187 23.48 -10.69 -5.87
N HIS A 188 24.48 -10.74 -4.99
CA HIS A 188 24.54 -9.86 -3.83
C HIS A 188 24.73 -8.38 -4.23
N ALA A 189 25.65 -8.09 -5.12
CA ALA A 189 25.92 -6.71 -5.54
C ALA A 189 24.67 -6.07 -6.21
N VAL A 190 23.98 -6.81 -7.05
CA VAL A 190 22.70 -6.33 -7.65
C VAL A 190 21.63 -6.12 -6.56
N GLY A 191 21.54 -6.99 -5.57
CA GLY A 191 20.63 -6.83 -4.44
C GLY A 191 20.88 -5.53 -3.67
N GLU A 192 22.14 -5.23 -3.36
CA GLU A 192 22.54 -3.99 -2.65
C GLU A 192 22.26 -2.74 -3.51
N LEU A 193 22.52 -2.80 -4.81
CA LEU A 193 22.22 -1.70 -5.72
C LEU A 193 20.70 -1.39 -5.77
N LEU A 194 19.88 -2.42 -5.86
CA LEU A 194 18.41 -2.26 -5.83
C LEU A 194 17.95 -1.68 -4.50
N PHE A 195 18.50 -2.17 -3.38
CA PHE A 195 18.15 -1.67 -2.05
C PHE A 195 18.58 -0.20 -1.86
N ALA A 196 19.77 0.19 -2.30
CA ALA A 196 20.23 1.58 -2.31
C ALA A 196 19.31 2.48 -3.18
N SER A 197 18.86 1.94 -4.32
CA SER A 197 17.93 2.67 -5.20
C SER A 197 16.58 2.92 -4.53
N VAL A 198 16.07 1.96 -3.75
CA VAL A 198 14.85 2.15 -2.93
C VAL A 198 15.06 3.19 -1.85
N ALA A 199 16.24 3.23 -1.21
CA ALA A 199 16.58 4.24 -0.21
C ALA A 199 16.59 5.65 -0.82
N GLU A 200 17.16 5.81 -2.02
CA GLU A 200 17.15 7.08 -2.74
C GLU A 200 15.74 7.51 -3.17
N ALA A 201 14.94 6.60 -3.73
CA ALA A 201 13.56 6.87 -4.09
C ALA A 201 12.78 7.39 -2.86
N ARG A 202 12.99 6.76 -1.70
CA ARG A 202 12.37 7.17 -0.43
C ARG A 202 12.81 8.57 -0.01
N ARG A 203 14.10 8.92 -0.10
CA ARG A 203 14.63 10.26 0.17
C ARG A 203 13.94 11.32 -0.70
N LEU A 204 13.72 10.99 -1.96
CA LEU A 204 13.02 11.83 -2.94
C LEU A 204 11.49 11.83 -2.78
N LYS A 205 10.93 11.08 -1.81
CA LYS A 205 9.48 10.88 -1.62
C LYS A 205 8.77 10.26 -2.84
N VAL A 206 9.49 9.43 -3.58
CA VAL A 206 8.97 8.67 -4.72
C VAL A 206 8.68 7.24 -4.28
N ASP A 207 7.53 6.69 -4.68
CA ASP A 207 7.24 5.28 -4.46
C ASP A 207 8.07 4.42 -5.41
N PRO A 208 8.94 3.52 -4.93
CA PRO A 208 9.85 2.76 -5.78
C PRO A 208 9.14 1.70 -6.64
N GLU A 209 8.05 1.10 -6.15
CA GLU A 209 7.27 0.11 -6.89
C GLU A 209 6.58 0.77 -8.08
N LEU A 210 5.82 1.84 -7.82
CA LEU A 210 5.08 2.53 -8.87
C LEU A 210 6.01 3.22 -9.87
N ALA A 211 7.14 3.77 -9.42
CA ALA A 211 8.14 4.36 -10.31
C ALA A 211 8.76 3.32 -11.27
N LEU A 212 9.04 2.11 -10.75
CA LEU A 212 9.59 1.03 -11.55
C LEU A 212 8.55 0.49 -12.56
N ARG A 213 7.30 0.29 -12.14
CA ARG A 213 6.19 -0.10 -13.02
C ARG A 213 6.03 0.91 -14.16
N ALA A 214 5.88 2.19 -13.84
CA ALA A 214 5.76 3.24 -14.85
C ALA A 214 6.96 3.31 -15.81
N ALA A 215 8.17 2.98 -15.36
CA ALA A 215 9.35 2.89 -16.24
C ALA A 215 9.27 1.69 -17.19
N ALA A 216 8.80 0.54 -16.68
CA ALA A 216 8.59 -0.67 -17.49
C ALA A 216 7.49 -0.45 -18.54
N ASP A 217 6.39 0.22 -18.20
CA ASP A 217 5.30 0.54 -19.13
C ASP A 217 5.78 1.49 -20.24
N ARG A 218 6.55 2.51 -19.89
CA ARG A 218 7.17 3.38 -20.90
C ARG A 218 8.13 2.61 -21.82
N TYR A 219 8.85 1.63 -21.31
CA TYR A 219 9.70 0.77 -22.12
C TYR A 219 8.86 -0.09 -23.06
N ARG A 220 7.80 -0.74 -22.56
CA ARG A 220 6.85 -1.55 -23.34
C ARG A 220 6.28 -0.73 -24.51
N ALA A 221 5.73 0.46 -24.21
CA ALA A 221 5.14 1.32 -25.23
C ALA A 221 6.15 1.74 -26.31
N ARG A 222 7.43 1.97 -25.95
CA ARG A 222 8.48 2.26 -26.95
C ARG A 222 8.75 1.06 -27.87
N VAL A 223 8.77 -0.15 -27.32
CA VAL A 223 8.99 -1.36 -28.12
C VAL A 223 7.80 -1.59 -29.07
N GLU A 224 6.58 -1.47 -28.57
CA GLU A 224 5.36 -1.62 -29.37
C GLU A 224 5.27 -0.58 -30.51
N ALA A 225 5.72 0.66 -30.28
CA ALA A 225 5.75 1.70 -31.30
C ALA A 225 6.82 1.47 -32.40
N THR A 226 7.76 0.54 -32.19
CA THR A 226 8.85 0.21 -33.14
C THR A 226 8.68 -1.16 -33.80
N ALA A 227 7.67 -1.92 -33.41
CA ALA A 227 7.34 -3.23 -33.97
C ALA A 227 6.31 -3.12 -35.10
#